data_e72a3972b26deb0f99ac3af4b5b17ff2
#
_entry.id   e72a3972b26deb0f99ac3af4b5b17ff2
#
_cell.length_a   1.000
_cell.length_b   1.000
_cell.length_c   1.000
_cell.angle_alpha   90.00
_cell.angle_beta   90.00
_cell.angle_gamma   90.00
#
_symmetry.space_group_name_H-M   'P 1'
#
loop_
_entity.id
_entity.type
_entity.pdbx_description
1 polymer ?
#
loop_
_entity_poly.entity_id
_entity_poly.type
_entity_poly.pdbx_seq_one_letter_code
_entity_poly.pdbx_strand_id
1 'polypeptide(L)'
;MPKLNNLYPTIKFHIVGEINFFDKLNLKKYKNVIIHGPIKNIDSVAKNNICAICNLSIATGFQNKIANYMSYGIPTISSLISFRGLDFKQNKEILIYKTRKELIKKIIELKKNENKANRLSYFSHKAIRDRYKWNKVLFKYSKIV
;
A
#
# COMPACT_ATOMS: atom_id res chain seq x y z
N MET A 1 -12.71 9.45 3.63
CA MET A 1 -13.01 9.40 2.18
C MET A 1 -13.79 10.63 1.67
N PRO A 2 -14.87 11.16 2.28
CA PRO A 2 -15.61 12.30 1.70
C PRO A 2 -14.74 13.50 1.32
N LYS A 3 -13.79 13.90 2.17
CA LYS A 3 -12.91 15.06 1.87
C LYS A 3 -12.03 14.89 0.62
N LEU A 4 -11.52 13.67 0.38
CA LEU A 4 -10.68 13.43 -0.80
C LEU A 4 -11.56 13.38 -2.06
N ASN A 5 -12.75 12.82 -1.95
CA ASN A 5 -13.71 12.75 -3.05
C ASN A 5 -14.20 14.14 -3.50
N ASN A 6 -14.40 15.05 -2.53
CA ASN A 6 -14.78 16.44 -2.86
C ASN A 6 -13.66 17.21 -3.55
N LEU A 7 -12.41 16.98 -3.16
CA LEU A 7 -11.24 17.64 -3.75
C LEU A 7 -10.79 17.01 -5.08
N TYR A 8 -10.96 15.71 -5.23
CA TYR A 8 -10.50 14.93 -6.38
C TYR A 8 -11.52 13.85 -6.75
N PRO A 9 -12.64 14.20 -7.35
CA PRO A 9 -13.73 13.24 -7.67
C PRO A 9 -13.32 12.16 -8.66
N THR A 10 -12.25 12.39 -9.42
CA THR A 10 -11.69 11.43 -10.40
C THR A 10 -10.83 10.34 -9.76
N ILE A 11 -10.42 10.47 -8.49
CA ILE A 11 -9.65 9.43 -7.81
C ILE A 11 -10.56 8.25 -7.49
N LYS A 12 -10.21 7.08 -8.03
CA LYS A 12 -10.88 5.82 -7.73
C LYS A 12 -10.14 5.06 -6.63
N PHE A 13 -10.90 4.44 -5.74
CA PHE A 13 -10.38 3.56 -4.68
C PHE A 13 -10.67 2.13 -5.03
N HIS A 14 -9.63 1.37 -5.33
CA HIS A 14 -9.71 -0.04 -5.61
C HIS A 14 -9.53 -0.83 -4.31
N ILE A 15 -10.52 -1.63 -3.95
CA ILE A 15 -10.47 -2.50 -2.78
C ILE A 15 -10.33 -3.93 -3.28
N VAL A 16 -9.23 -4.57 -2.90
CA VAL A 16 -8.89 -5.93 -3.30
C VAL A 16 -8.87 -6.83 -2.08
N GLY A 17 -9.53 -7.97 -2.18
CA GLY A 17 -9.65 -8.96 -1.12
C GLY A 17 -11.08 -9.13 -0.63
N GLU A 18 -11.23 -10.01 0.33
CA GLU A 18 -12.52 -10.27 0.97
C GLU A 18 -12.96 -9.08 1.81
N ILE A 19 -14.25 -8.75 1.71
CA ILE A 19 -14.91 -7.73 2.48
C ILE A 19 -16.18 -8.32 3.03
N ASN A 20 -16.46 -8.07 4.31
CA ASN A 20 -17.72 -8.50 4.90
C ASN A 20 -18.94 -7.81 4.26
N PHE A 21 -20.09 -8.40 4.40
CA PHE A 21 -21.32 -7.95 3.76
C PHE A 21 -21.71 -6.50 4.16
N PHE A 22 -21.57 -6.17 5.44
CA PHE A 22 -21.94 -4.84 5.95
C PHE A 22 -21.02 -3.75 5.41
N ASP A 23 -19.71 -4.01 5.36
CA ASP A 23 -18.73 -3.07 4.77
C ASP A 23 -18.98 -2.90 3.27
N LYS A 24 -19.31 -3.97 2.56
CA LYS A 24 -19.66 -3.92 1.14
C LYS A 24 -20.88 -3.03 0.88
N LEU A 25 -21.93 -3.14 1.69
CA LEU A 25 -23.12 -2.28 1.60
C LEU A 25 -22.75 -0.81 1.89
N ASN A 26 -21.97 -0.57 2.93
CA ASN A 26 -21.55 0.77 3.30
C ASN A 26 -20.65 1.44 2.25
N LEU A 27 -19.87 0.67 1.52
CA LEU A 27 -18.96 1.17 0.50
C LEU A 27 -19.65 1.41 -0.85
N LYS A 28 -20.70 0.68 -1.19
CA LYS A 28 -21.49 0.85 -2.43
C LYS A 28 -22.07 2.26 -2.61
N LYS A 29 -22.31 3.00 -1.52
CA LYS A 29 -22.80 4.39 -1.59
C LYS A 29 -21.78 5.38 -2.17
N TYR A 30 -20.50 5.00 -2.28
CA TYR A 30 -19.45 5.86 -2.83
C TYR A 30 -19.15 5.48 -4.28
N LYS A 31 -19.51 6.33 -5.23
CA LYS A 31 -19.35 6.10 -6.69
C LYS A 31 -17.89 5.88 -7.12
N ASN A 32 -16.93 6.39 -6.34
CA ASN A 32 -15.51 6.29 -6.62
C ASN A 32 -14.82 5.08 -5.95
N VAL A 33 -15.58 4.19 -5.29
CA VAL A 33 -15.06 2.96 -4.71
C VAL A 33 -15.38 1.78 -5.63
N ILE A 34 -14.35 1.03 -6.01
CA ILE A 34 -14.46 -0.16 -6.84
C ILE A 34 -14.02 -1.36 -5.99
N ILE A 35 -14.91 -2.31 -5.81
CA ILE A 35 -14.67 -3.53 -5.04
C ILE A 35 -14.42 -4.68 -6.01
N HIS A 36 -13.21 -5.23 -5.98
CA HIS A 36 -12.80 -6.34 -6.86
C HIS A 36 -13.03 -7.72 -6.23
N GLY A 37 -13.16 -7.81 -4.89
CA GLY A 37 -13.12 -9.10 -4.20
C GLY A 37 -11.73 -9.74 -4.21
N PRO A 38 -11.63 -11.06 -3.92
CA PRO A 38 -10.38 -11.79 -4.04
C PRO A 38 -9.97 -11.92 -5.51
N ILE A 39 -8.74 -11.56 -5.82
CA ILE A 39 -8.14 -11.69 -7.16
C ILE A 39 -6.88 -12.53 -7.09
N LYS A 40 -6.65 -13.38 -8.09
CA LYS A 40 -5.44 -14.22 -8.16
C LYS A 40 -4.19 -13.42 -8.47
N ASN A 41 -4.32 -12.39 -9.30
CA ASN A 41 -3.22 -11.52 -9.73
C ASN A 41 -3.62 -10.05 -9.59
N ILE A 42 -2.78 -9.28 -8.94
CA ILE A 42 -2.99 -7.84 -8.71
C ILE A 42 -2.60 -6.99 -9.94
N ASP A 43 -1.93 -7.55 -10.94
CA ASP A 43 -1.39 -6.80 -12.10
C ASP A 43 -2.43 -5.92 -12.78
N SER A 44 -3.66 -6.44 -12.94
CA SER A 44 -4.76 -5.70 -13.57
C SER A 44 -5.19 -4.46 -12.78
N VAL A 45 -4.97 -4.48 -11.47
CA VAL A 45 -5.33 -3.37 -10.57
C VAL A 45 -4.10 -2.52 -10.23
N ALA A 46 -2.90 -3.08 -10.33
CA ALA A 46 -1.65 -2.41 -9.92
C ALA A 46 -1.21 -1.30 -10.89
N LYS A 47 -1.54 -1.42 -12.16
CA LYS A 47 -1.13 -0.45 -13.19
C LYS A 47 -1.80 0.91 -12.97
N ASN A 48 -1.01 1.98 -13.14
CA ASN A 48 -1.48 3.38 -13.09
C ASN A 48 -2.10 3.82 -11.74
N ASN A 49 -1.70 3.19 -10.63
CA ASN A 49 -2.12 3.62 -9.32
C ASN A 49 -1.26 4.76 -8.77
N ILE A 50 -1.89 5.73 -8.12
CA ILE A 50 -1.19 6.80 -7.39
C ILE A 50 -0.40 6.19 -6.23
N CYS A 51 -1.03 5.31 -5.47
CA CYS A 51 -0.41 4.60 -4.34
C CYS A 51 -1.28 3.42 -3.90
N ALA A 52 -0.66 2.49 -3.17
CA ALA A 52 -1.34 1.50 -2.36
C ALA A 52 -1.40 1.94 -0.90
N ILE A 53 -2.48 1.57 -0.21
CA ILE A 53 -2.70 1.93 1.20
C ILE A 53 -2.83 0.65 2.02
N CYS A 54 -1.99 0.53 3.07
CA CYS A 54 -2.15 -0.50 4.08
C CYS A 54 -2.62 0.13 5.40
N ASN A 55 -3.85 -0.17 5.78
CA ASN A 55 -4.50 0.35 6.99
C ASN A 55 -5.08 -0.80 7.80
N LEU A 56 -4.29 -1.37 8.70
CA LEU A 56 -4.74 -2.39 9.63
C LEU A 56 -4.94 -1.79 11.01
N SER A 57 -5.99 -2.23 11.69
CA SER A 57 -6.26 -1.88 13.09
C SER A 57 -5.39 -2.70 14.05
N ILE A 58 -5.07 -3.94 13.65
CA ILE A 58 -4.21 -4.87 14.37
C ILE A 58 -3.22 -5.42 13.35
N ALA A 59 -1.94 -5.40 13.67
CA ALA A 59 -0.89 -5.97 12.85
C ALA A 59 0.04 -6.80 13.72
N THR A 60 0.15 -8.09 13.40
CA THR A 60 1.07 -9.04 14.01
C THR A 60 2.04 -9.53 12.94
N GLY A 61 3.34 -9.36 13.17
CA GLY A 61 4.38 -9.83 12.28
C GLY A 61 4.48 -9.09 10.95
N PHE A 62 5.11 -9.75 9.99
CA PHE A 62 5.42 -9.20 8.65
C PHE A 62 4.16 -9.03 7.79
N GLN A 63 3.96 -7.83 7.27
CA GLN A 63 2.78 -7.51 6.45
C GLN A 63 3.01 -7.82 4.97
N ASN A 64 2.66 -9.03 4.55
CA ASN A 64 2.79 -9.48 3.15
C ASN A 64 2.13 -8.53 2.13
N LYS A 65 1.02 -7.87 2.50
CA LYS A 65 0.36 -6.89 1.62
C LYS A 65 1.27 -5.73 1.27
N ILE A 66 2.04 -5.21 2.24
CA ILE A 66 3.00 -4.12 2.01
C ILE A 66 4.10 -4.60 1.06
N ALA A 67 4.69 -5.77 1.35
CA ALA A 67 5.72 -6.34 0.49
C ALA A 67 5.22 -6.58 -0.95
N ASN A 68 3.99 -7.07 -1.11
CA ASN A 68 3.38 -7.24 -2.42
C ASN A 68 3.23 -5.91 -3.16
N TYR A 69 2.67 -4.87 -2.55
CA TYR A 69 2.53 -3.57 -3.20
C TYR A 69 3.88 -3.01 -3.64
N MET A 70 4.88 -3.10 -2.76
CA MET A 70 6.23 -2.63 -3.04
C MET A 70 6.93 -3.46 -4.14
N SER A 71 6.66 -4.77 -4.23
CA SER A 71 7.21 -5.63 -5.29
C SER A 71 6.68 -5.28 -6.69
N TYR A 72 5.46 -4.74 -6.77
CA TYR A 72 4.90 -4.18 -8.01
C TYR A 72 5.36 -2.74 -8.29
N GLY A 73 6.24 -2.18 -7.46
CA GLY A 73 6.67 -0.79 -7.59
C GLY A 73 5.56 0.23 -7.32
N ILE A 74 4.49 -0.14 -6.60
CA ILE A 74 3.43 0.80 -6.26
C ILE A 74 3.88 1.65 -5.08
N PRO A 75 3.87 3.00 -5.18
CA PRO A 75 4.13 3.86 -4.03
C PRO A 75 3.23 3.47 -2.85
N THR A 76 3.81 3.07 -1.73
CA THR A 76 3.05 2.50 -0.62
C THR A 76 2.96 3.45 0.56
N ILE A 77 1.75 3.63 1.08
CA ILE A 77 1.46 4.39 2.28
C ILE A 77 0.90 3.42 3.33
N SER A 78 1.50 3.39 4.52
CA SER A 78 1.10 2.49 5.61
C SER A 78 0.69 3.26 6.85
N SER A 79 -0.28 2.72 7.61
CA SER A 79 -0.49 3.18 8.98
C SER A 79 0.72 2.81 9.84
N LEU A 80 0.94 3.55 10.92
CA LEU A 80 2.01 3.23 11.86
C LEU A 80 1.88 1.82 12.44
N ILE A 81 0.64 1.35 12.66
CA ILE A 81 0.36 0.01 13.17
C ILE A 81 0.76 -1.05 12.13
N SER A 82 0.36 -0.87 10.88
CA SER A 82 0.69 -1.82 9.80
C SER A 82 2.19 -1.84 9.47
N PHE A 83 2.92 -0.79 9.84
CA PHE A 83 4.36 -0.68 9.61
C PHE A 83 5.20 -1.36 10.69
N ARG A 84 4.65 -1.65 11.86
CA ARG A 84 5.38 -2.29 12.96
C ARG A 84 5.98 -3.62 12.51
N GLY A 85 7.24 -3.85 12.87
CA GLY A 85 7.97 -5.08 12.51
C GLY A 85 8.51 -5.12 11.08
N LEU A 86 8.41 -4.02 10.32
CA LEU A 86 9.00 -3.89 8.99
C LEU A 86 10.26 -3.04 9.02
N ASP A 87 11.29 -3.50 8.31
CA ASP A 87 12.56 -2.78 8.15
C ASP A 87 12.62 -2.05 6.80
N PHE A 88 11.75 -1.03 6.63
CA PHE A 88 11.79 -0.14 5.48
C PHE A 88 12.11 1.29 5.89
N LYS A 89 12.89 1.98 5.06
CA LYS A 89 13.27 3.39 5.30
C LYS A 89 12.07 4.30 5.04
N GLN A 90 11.57 4.93 6.12
CA GLN A 90 10.47 5.89 6.03
C GLN A 90 10.84 7.06 5.12
N ASN A 91 9.87 7.59 4.38
CA ASN A 91 9.96 8.69 3.41
C ASN A 91 10.88 8.42 2.21
N LYS A 92 11.55 7.26 2.15
CA LYS A 92 12.37 6.82 1.03
C LYS A 92 11.79 5.60 0.33
N GLU A 93 11.41 4.58 1.10
CA GLU A 93 10.93 3.29 0.60
C GLU A 93 9.42 3.11 0.85
N ILE A 94 8.90 3.76 1.89
CA ILE A 94 7.49 3.73 2.28
C ILE A 94 7.10 5.04 2.96
N LEU A 95 5.85 5.46 2.82
CA LEU A 95 5.29 6.58 3.56
C LEU A 95 4.44 6.08 4.73
N ILE A 96 4.62 6.71 5.90
CA ILE A 96 3.87 6.34 7.11
C ILE A 96 2.94 7.48 7.49
N TYR A 97 1.71 7.15 7.89
CA TYR A 97 0.77 8.11 8.44
C TYR A 97 0.26 7.69 9.81
N LYS A 98 -0.07 8.66 10.65
CA LYS A 98 -0.66 8.49 11.98
C LYS A 98 -2.12 8.94 12.00
N THR A 99 -2.45 9.94 11.21
CA THR A 99 -3.78 10.55 11.19
C THR A 99 -4.38 10.49 9.78
N ARG A 100 -5.72 10.54 9.75
CA ARG A 100 -6.46 10.59 8.47
C ARG A 100 -6.10 11.83 7.63
N LYS A 101 -5.76 12.96 8.29
CA LYS A 101 -5.31 14.18 7.60
C LYS A 101 -3.96 13.94 6.89
N GLU A 102 -3.02 13.30 7.57
CA GLU A 102 -1.72 12.94 6.98
C GLU A 102 -1.85 11.99 5.79
N LEU A 103 -2.72 10.97 5.90
CA LEU A 103 -2.98 10.06 4.79
C LEU A 103 -3.43 10.84 3.54
N ILE A 104 -4.44 11.70 3.69
CA ILE A 104 -4.97 12.50 2.58
C ILE A 104 -3.86 13.40 1.99
N LYS A 105 -3.08 14.08 2.84
CA LYS A 105 -1.96 14.92 2.40
C LYS A 105 -0.96 14.14 1.56
N LYS A 106 -0.58 12.93 2.00
CA LYS A 106 0.39 12.07 1.29
C LYS A 106 -0.16 11.57 -0.05
N ILE A 107 -1.44 11.20 -0.13
CA ILE A 107 -2.08 10.82 -1.40
C ILE A 107 -2.04 11.98 -2.40
N ILE A 108 -2.44 13.19 -1.94
CA ILE A 108 -2.42 14.39 -2.79
C ILE A 108 -1.01 14.74 -3.24
N GLU A 109 -0.04 14.62 -2.35
CA GLU A 109 1.37 14.88 -2.66
C GLU A 109 1.89 13.94 -3.75
N LEU A 110 1.63 12.63 -3.64
CA LEU A 110 2.03 11.66 -4.66
C LEU A 110 1.32 11.90 -5.99
N LYS A 111 0.03 12.30 -5.96
CA LYS A 111 -0.71 12.66 -7.18
C LYS A 111 -0.12 13.87 -7.89
N LYS A 112 0.32 14.88 -7.14
CA LYS A 112 0.82 16.15 -7.69
C LYS A 112 2.31 16.11 -8.04
N ASN A 113 3.08 15.23 -7.43
CA ASN A 113 4.53 15.15 -7.58
C ASN A 113 4.94 13.78 -8.11
N GLU A 114 4.96 13.67 -9.43
CA GLU A 114 5.32 12.45 -10.15
C GLU A 114 6.77 12.00 -9.83
N ASN A 115 7.70 12.95 -9.75
CA ASN A 115 9.09 12.64 -9.39
C ASN A 115 9.19 11.97 -8.01
N LYS A 116 8.41 12.46 -7.03
CA LYS A 116 8.35 11.85 -5.71
C LYS A 116 7.74 10.45 -5.76
N ALA A 117 6.65 10.28 -6.51
CA ALA A 117 6.00 8.99 -6.70
C ALA A 117 6.95 7.99 -7.36
N ASN A 118 7.64 8.37 -8.43
CA ASN A 118 8.60 7.53 -9.15
C ASN A 118 9.81 7.15 -8.27
N ARG A 119 10.35 8.10 -7.51
CA ARG A 119 11.44 7.80 -6.55
C ARG A 119 11.00 6.81 -5.47
N LEU A 120 9.81 7.01 -4.91
CA LEU A 120 9.27 6.10 -3.89
C LEU A 120 9.04 4.70 -4.47
N SER A 121 8.45 4.60 -5.67
CA SER A 121 8.26 3.36 -6.43
C SER A 121 9.59 2.63 -6.63
N TYR A 122 10.59 3.32 -7.15
CA TYR A 122 11.92 2.74 -7.41
C TYR A 122 12.55 2.18 -6.13
N PHE A 123 12.60 2.98 -5.04
CA PHE A 123 13.22 2.55 -3.81
C PHE A 123 12.44 1.46 -3.08
N SER A 124 11.10 1.49 -3.15
CA SER A 124 10.24 0.40 -2.64
C SER A 124 10.56 -0.92 -3.31
N HIS A 125 10.52 -0.94 -4.64
CA HIS A 125 10.80 -2.13 -5.43
C HIS A 125 12.22 -2.65 -5.18
N LYS A 126 13.22 -1.75 -5.18
CA LYS A 126 14.60 -2.09 -4.88
C LYS A 126 14.75 -2.71 -3.49
N ALA A 127 14.08 -2.16 -2.48
CA ALA A 127 14.14 -2.68 -1.11
C ALA A 127 13.63 -4.12 -1.02
N ILE A 128 12.52 -4.43 -1.69
CA ILE A 128 11.99 -5.80 -1.75
C ILE A 128 12.98 -6.72 -2.47
N ARG A 129 13.45 -6.32 -3.65
CA ARG A 129 14.38 -7.10 -4.43
C ARG A 129 15.68 -7.39 -3.68
N ASP A 130 16.21 -6.43 -2.97
CA ASP A 130 17.53 -6.54 -2.36
C ASP A 130 17.49 -7.21 -0.97
N ARG A 131 16.40 -7.09 -0.22
CA ARG A 131 16.33 -7.58 1.17
C ARG A 131 15.38 -8.75 1.41
N TYR A 132 14.32 -8.89 0.58
CA TYR A 132 13.25 -9.86 0.83
C TYR A 132 13.12 -10.96 -0.24
N LYS A 133 14.15 -11.17 -1.09
CA LYS A 133 14.20 -12.37 -1.93
C LYS A 133 14.35 -13.62 -1.06
N TRP A 134 13.59 -14.66 -1.36
CA TRP A 134 13.61 -15.95 -0.64
C TRP A 134 15.04 -16.48 -0.44
N ASN A 135 15.89 -16.42 -1.46
CA ASN A 135 17.28 -16.86 -1.36
C ASN A 135 18.09 -16.10 -0.30
N LYS A 136 17.80 -14.82 -0.08
CA LYS A 136 18.48 -14.02 0.96
C LYS A 136 17.88 -14.25 2.35
N VAL A 137 16.60 -14.52 2.43
CA VAL A 137 15.92 -14.85 3.69
C VAL A 137 16.41 -16.21 4.16
N LEU A 138 16.39 -17.22 3.28
CA LEU A 138 16.84 -18.59 3.60
C LEU A 138 18.33 -18.64 3.96
N PHE A 139 19.18 -17.84 3.32
CA PHE A 139 20.62 -17.77 3.64
C PHE A 139 20.91 -17.28 5.08
N LYS A 140 20.02 -16.45 5.65
CA LYS A 140 20.14 -16.06 7.07
C LYS A 140 19.84 -17.24 8.02
N TYR A 141 18.97 -18.16 7.61
CA TYR A 141 18.61 -19.33 8.42
C TYR A 141 19.59 -20.50 8.21
N SER A 142 20.22 -20.63 7.05
CA SER A 142 21.22 -21.68 6.80
C SER A 142 22.52 -21.52 7.61
N LYS A 143 22.69 -20.41 8.31
CA LYS A 143 23.82 -20.19 9.25
C LYS A 143 23.48 -20.56 10.69
N ILE A 144 22.29 -21.06 10.97
CA ILE A 144 21.79 -21.41 12.30
C ILE A 144 21.72 -22.94 12.48
N VAL A 145 21.99 -23.70 11.41
CA VAL A 145 22.07 -25.17 11.42
C VAL A 145 23.51 -25.61 11.32
#